data_df706f05e5cbea326fe97688b212ca46
#
_entry.id   df706f05e5cbea326fe97688b212ca46
#
_cell.length_a   1.000
_cell.length_b   1.000
_cell.length_c   1.000
_cell.angle_alpha   90.00
_cell.angle_beta   90.00
_cell.angle_gamma   90.00
#
_symmetry.space_group_name_H-M   'P 1'
#
loop_
_entity.id
_entity.type
_entity.pdbx_description
1 polymer ?
#
loop_
_entity_poly.entity_id
_entity_poly.type
_entity_poly.pdbx_seq_one_letter_code
_entity_poly.pdbx_strand_id
1 'polypeptide(L)'
;MENEIRQGKVSAVNYATGMVRVVYHDKDDSVTREIPMLSDEYNMPAPGDLVLVLHLSNGTEAGVVMGRPWSGKHKPPEGAPGLYRKELARTPGEAMIRYKGGVLTIKAAEVVEAGNVEVTGDLAVKGNLTVTGTITAQSVTASGDVVAGGKSLIGHTHTDSMGGGTSAPQ
;
A
#
# COMPACT_ATOMS: atom_id res chain seq x y z
N MET A 1 26.58 -1.57 -33.08
CA MET A 1 26.91 -1.49 -31.63
C MET A 1 26.24 -2.64 -30.95
N GLU A 2 26.90 -3.31 -30.03
CA GLU A 2 26.28 -4.37 -29.24
C GLU A 2 25.41 -3.77 -28.12
N ASN A 3 24.36 -4.48 -27.73
CA ASN A 3 23.58 -4.14 -26.55
C ASN A 3 24.48 -4.27 -25.32
N GLU A 4 24.44 -3.28 -24.44
CA GLU A 4 25.28 -3.25 -23.24
C GLU A 4 24.44 -3.08 -22.00
N ILE A 5 24.69 -3.90 -20.97
CA ILE A 5 24.07 -3.76 -19.65
C ILE A 5 25.09 -3.10 -18.73
N ARG A 6 24.70 -1.99 -18.09
CA ARG A 6 25.55 -1.25 -17.15
C ARG A 6 24.86 -0.96 -15.85
N GLN A 7 25.66 -0.84 -14.81
CA GLN A 7 25.24 -0.37 -13.51
C GLN A 7 25.67 1.10 -13.35
N GLY A 8 24.75 1.96 -12.94
CA GLY A 8 25.02 3.38 -12.71
C GLY A 8 24.20 3.93 -11.56
N LYS A 9 24.41 5.19 -11.22
CA LYS A 9 23.63 5.91 -10.21
C LYS A 9 22.68 6.90 -10.87
N VAL A 10 21.47 6.97 -10.35
CA VAL A 10 20.52 8.00 -10.77
C VAL A 10 21.07 9.37 -10.41
N SER A 11 21.22 10.26 -11.39
CA SER A 11 21.66 11.65 -11.20
C SER A 11 20.47 12.62 -11.15
N ALA A 12 19.39 12.34 -11.90
CA ALA A 12 18.18 13.15 -11.92
C ALA A 12 16.95 12.29 -12.24
N VAL A 13 15.78 12.74 -11.80
CA VAL A 13 14.49 12.09 -12.04
C VAL A 13 13.50 13.12 -12.56
N ASN A 14 12.85 12.80 -13.67
CA ASN A 14 11.71 13.53 -14.19
C ASN A 14 10.44 12.78 -13.81
N TYR A 15 9.84 13.17 -12.70
CA TYR A 15 8.65 12.51 -12.15
C TYR A 15 7.40 12.65 -13.05
N ALA A 16 7.33 13.70 -13.87
CA ALA A 16 6.20 13.92 -14.76
C ALA A 16 6.20 12.98 -15.98
N THR A 17 7.40 12.61 -16.47
CA THR A 17 7.55 11.74 -17.65
C THR A 17 7.92 10.31 -17.30
N GLY A 18 8.27 10.02 -16.03
CA GLY A 18 8.75 8.71 -15.60
C GLY A 18 10.16 8.39 -16.14
N MET A 19 10.95 9.41 -16.47
CA MET A 19 12.30 9.24 -17.01
C MET A 19 13.37 9.60 -15.98
N VAL A 20 14.55 9.02 -16.16
CA VAL A 20 15.71 9.27 -15.29
C VAL A 20 16.97 9.54 -16.11
N ARG A 21 17.93 10.23 -15.48
CA ARG A 21 19.31 10.34 -15.96
C ARG A 21 20.19 9.53 -15.04
N VAL A 22 21.15 8.82 -15.64
CA VAL A 22 22.06 7.92 -14.93
C VAL A 22 23.49 8.36 -15.19
N VAL A 23 24.30 8.47 -14.13
CA VAL A 23 25.72 8.76 -14.20
C VAL A 23 26.54 7.48 -14.04
N TYR A 24 27.58 7.34 -14.83
CA TYR A 24 28.55 6.25 -14.82
C TYR A 24 29.90 6.75 -14.33
N HIS A 25 30.21 6.52 -13.06
CA HIS A 25 31.48 6.95 -12.46
C HIS A 25 32.71 6.21 -13.02
N ASP A 26 32.50 5.05 -13.63
CA ASP A 26 33.54 4.27 -14.34
C ASP A 26 33.78 4.73 -15.77
N LYS A 27 33.07 5.77 -16.25
CA LYS A 27 33.17 6.39 -17.56
C LYS A 27 33.26 7.91 -17.46
N ASP A 28 34.24 8.41 -16.74
CA ASP A 28 34.51 9.85 -16.59
C ASP A 28 33.25 10.66 -16.22
N ASP A 29 32.42 10.11 -15.32
CA ASP A 29 31.15 10.69 -14.88
C ASP A 29 30.16 11.02 -16.03
N SER A 30 30.24 10.25 -17.11
CA SER A 30 29.30 10.42 -18.23
C SER A 30 27.85 10.20 -17.77
N VAL A 31 26.95 11.08 -18.26
CA VAL A 31 25.52 11.07 -17.87
C VAL A 31 24.68 10.76 -19.10
N THR A 32 23.71 9.88 -18.94
CA THR A 32 22.74 9.57 -20.00
C THR A 32 21.83 10.76 -20.27
N ARG A 33 21.20 10.78 -21.45
CA ARG A 33 19.96 11.55 -21.63
C ARG A 33 18.86 11.00 -20.70
N GLU A 34 17.69 11.60 -20.74
CA GLU A 34 16.52 11.03 -20.07
C GLU A 34 16.14 9.70 -20.72
N ILE A 35 16.14 8.63 -19.95
CA ILE A 35 15.80 7.26 -20.37
C ILE A 35 14.64 6.73 -19.53
N PRO A 36 13.71 5.92 -20.10
CA PRO A 36 12.56 5.43 -19.40
C PRO A 36 12.90 4.31 -18.41
N MET A 37 12.01 4.11 -17.44
CA MET A 37 11.96 2.90 -16.62
C MET A 37 11.29 1.77 -17.39
N LEU A 38 11.79 0.54 -17.23
CA LEU A 38 11.11 -0.69 -17.67
C LEU A 38 10.10 -1.09 -16.61
N SER A 39 8.91 -0.49 -16.62
CA SER A 39 7.86 -0.81 -15.65
C SER A 39 6.53 -0.21 -16.06
N ASP A 40 5.45 -0.95 -15.82
CA ASP A 40 4.08 -0.45 -15.87
C ASP A 40 3.65 0.16 -14.52
N GLU A 41 4.50 0.04 -13.50
CA GLU A 41 4.26 0.58 -12.17
C GLU A 41 5.03 1.89 -11.98
N TYR A 42 4.38 2.88 -11.40
CA TYR A 42 5.04 4.11 -11.01
C TYR A 42 5.77 3.93 -9.67
N ASN A 43 7.01 3.49 -9.73
CA ASN A 43 7.92 3.36 -8.58
C ASN A 43 9.30 3.91 -8.94
N MET A 44 9.39 5.25 -8.92
CA MET A 44 10.58 5.95 -9.37
C MET A 44 11.75 5.81 -8.38
N PRO A 45 12.97 5.58 -8.88
CA PRO A 45 14.17 5.67 -8.06
C PRO A 45 14.40 7.12 -7.62
N ALA A 46 15.26 7.32 -6.63
CA ALA A 46 15.71 8.65 -6.25
C ALA A 46 17.15 8.91 -6.73
N PRO A 47 17.57 10.19 -6.84
CA PRO A 47 18.96 10.53 -7.05
C PRO A 47 19.86 9.81 -6.04
N GLY A 48 20.96 9.22 -6.53
CA GLY A 48 21.89 8.40 -5.77
C GLY A 48 21.56 6.90 -5.72
N ASP A 49 20.36 6.47 -6.12
CA ASP A 49 20.04 5.04 -6.21
C ASP A 49 20.86 4.36 -7.28
N LEU A 50 21.31 3.16 -6.98
CA LEU A 50 21.97 2.27 -7.92
C LEU A 50 20.92 1.61 -8.82
N VAL A 51 21.13 1.67 -10.14
CA VAL A 51 20.21 1.09 -11.13
C VAL A 51 20.97 0.28 -12.16
N LEU A 52 20.27 -0.68 -12.76
CA LEU A 52 20.74 -1.43 -13.91
C LEU A 52 20.12 -0.84 -15.17
N VAL A 53 20.96 -0.54 -16.17
CA VAL A 53 20.54 0.06 -17.44
C VAL A 53 20.89 -0.88 -18.58
N LEU A 54 19.93 -1.13 -19.45
CA LEU A 54 20.14 -1.77 -20.74
C LEU A 54 20.29 -0.68 -21.80
N HIS A 55 21.45 -0.58 -22.44
CA HIS A 55 21.66 0.26 -23.60
C HIS A 55 21.28 -0.49 -24.87
N LEU A 56 20.50 0.17 -25.72
CA LEU A 56 20.02 -0.42 -26.97
C LEU A 56 20.95 -0.04 -28.12
N SER A 57 21.15 -0.96 -29.06
CA SER A 57 22.04 -0.76 -30.21
C SER A 57 21.49 0.18 -31.29
N ASN A 58 20.24 0.62 -31.17
CA ASN A 58 19.57 1.51 -32.13
C ASN A 58 19.88 3.01 -31.94
N GLY A 59 20.77 3.36 -31.02
CA GLY A 59 21.25 4.74 -30.78
C GLY A 59 22.22 4.80 -29.62
N THR A 60 23.20 5.68 -29.69
CA THR A 60 24.24 5.83 -28.65
C THR A 60 23.71 6.27 -27.29
N GLU A 61 22.49 6.77 -27.26
CA GLU A 61 21.85 7.35 -26.08
C GLU A 61 20.50 6.66 -25.72
N ALA A 62 20.11 5.64 -26.50
CA ALA A 62 18.94 4.86 -26.24
C ALA A 62 19.21 3.85 -25.11
N GLY A 63 18.37 3.82 -24.11
CA GLY A 63 18.48 2.90 -23.00
C GLY A 63 17.16 2.76 -22.22
N VAL A 64 17.12 1.75 -21.37
CA VAL A 64 15.98 1.49 -20.47
C VAL A 64 16.54 1.12 -19.10
N VAL A 65 16.05 1.72 -18.05
CA VAL A 65 16.38 1.33 -16.69
C VAL A 65 15.56 0.12 -16.31
N MET A 66 16.22 -1.00 -16.06
CA MET A 66 15.60 -2.29 -15.72
C MET A 66 15.15 -2.37 -14.26
N GLY A 67 15.72 -1.57 -13.38
CA GLY A 67 15.36 -1.53 -11.96
C GLY A 67 16.54 -1.33 -11.04
N ARG A 68 16.26 -1.49 -9.74
CA ARG A 68 17.21 -1.34 -8.62
C ARG A 68 17.61 -2.73 -8.10
N PRO A 69 18.83 -3.20 -8.36
CA PRO A 69 19.27 -4.50 -7.85
C PRO A 69 19.47 -4.46 -6.32
N TRP A 70 19.27 -5.59 -5.67
CA TRP A 70 19.72 -5.78 -4.31
C TRP A 70 21.23 -5.70 -4.23
N SER A 71 21.75 -5.11 -3.16
CA SER A 71 23.18 -4.92 -2.96
C SER A 71 23.52 -4.90 -1.48
N GLY A 72 24.81 -4.82 -1.12
CA GLY A 72 25.25 -4.67 0.25
C GLY A 72 24.67 -3.44 0.97
N LYS A 73 24.39 -2.37 0.21
CA LYS A 73 23.78 -1.12 0.73
C LYS A 73 22.26 -1.05 0.55
N HIS A 74 21.70 -1.89 -0.32
CA HIS A 74 20.27 -1.99 -0.60
C HIS A 74 19.83 -3.43 -0.41
N LYS A 75 19.60 -3.83 0.82
CA LYS A 75 19.17 -5.19 1.17
C LYS A 75 17.64 -5.31 1.14
N PRO A 76 17.09 -6.52 0.87
CA PRO A 76 15.67 -6.75 1.09
C PRO A 76 15.30 -6.52 2.56
N PRO A 77 14.17 -5.87 2.86
CA PRO A 77 13.76 -5.60 4.24
C PRO A 77 13.41 -6.87 5.03
N GLU A 78 13.08 -7.93 4.34
CA GLU A 78 12.81 -9.26 4.88
C GLU A 78 13.15 -10.30 3.81
N GLY A 79 13.70 -11.43 4.22
CA GLY A 79 13.99 -12.56 3.32
C GLY A 79 13.57 -13.87 3.98
N ALA A 80 12.75 -14.67 3.30
CA ALA A 80 12.35 -16.01 3.73
C ALA A 80 11.78 -16.82 2.55
N PRO A 81 11.86 -18.17 2.58
CA PRO A 81 11.16 -19.01 1.63
C PRO A 81 9.65 -18.77 1.66
N GLY A 82 9.02 -18.72 0.50
CA GLY A 82 7.57 -18.52 0.36
C GLY A 82 7.07 -17.12 0.75
N LEU A 83 7.96 -16.15 0.92
CA LEU A 83 7.61 -14.76 1.16
C LEU A 83 7.42 -14.02 -0.16
N TYR A 84 6.27 -13.35 -0.31
CA TYR A 84 6.09 -12.22 -1.22
C TYR A 84 6.01 -10.93 -0.42
N ARG A 85 6.78 -9.92 -0.79
CA ARG A 85 6.72 -8.61 -0.14
C ARG A 85 7.01 -7.50 -1.14
N LYS A 86 6.15 -6.48 -1.13
CA LYS A 86 6.29 -5.26 -1.93
C LYS A 86 6.19 -4.06 -1.01
N GLU A 87 7.24 -3.26 -0.95
CA GLU A 87 7.19 -1.95 -0.28
C GLU A 87 6.46 -0.96 -1.19
N LEU A 88 5.53 -0.22 -0.63
CA LEU A 88 4.78 0.85 -1.28
C LEU A 88 5.34 2.23 -0.89
N ALA A 89 6.07 2.29 0.23
CA ALA A 89 6.78 3.47 0.69
C ALA A 89 8.30 3.26 0.58
N ARG A 90 9.03 4.36 0.64
CA ARG A 90 10.50 4.33 0.57
C ARG A 90 11.14 3.78 1.85
N THR A 91 10.53 4.06 2.99
CA THR A 91 10.93 3.49 4.28
C THR A 91 10.36 2.07 4.41
N PRO A 92 11.20 1.04 4.54
CA PRO A 92 10.72 -0.33 4.66
C PRO A 92 9.75 -0.53 5.82
N GLY A 93 8.62 -1.16 5.53
CA GLY A 93 7.57 -1.45 6.52
C GLY A 93 6.65 -0.30 6.88
N GLU A 94 6.82 0.88 6.30
CA GLU A 94 5.88 2.01 6.45
C GLU A 94 4.56 1.70 5.74
N ALA A 95 4.62 1.36 4.46
CA ALA A 95 3.48 0.87 3.69
C ALA A 95 3.91 -0.31 2.82
N MET A 96 3.16 -1.43 2.86
CA MET A 96 3.55 -2.65 2.17
C MET A 96 2.38 -3.59 1.89
N ILE A 97 2.57 -4.46 0.92
CA ILE A 97 1.79 -5.68 0.71
C ILE A 97 2.72 -6.86 1.02
N ARG A 98 2.29 -7.78 1.85
CA ARG A 98 3.07 -8.94 2.27
C ARG A 98 2.21 -10.18 2.32
N TYR A 99 2.69 -11.27 1.73
CA TYR A 99 2.06 -12.59 1.84
C TYR A 99 3.06 -13.62 2.35
N LYS A 100 2.68 -14.37 3.37
CA LYS A 100 3.45 -15.50 3.90
C LYS A 100 2.54 -16.44 4.66
N GLY A 101 2.67 -17.74 4.40
CA GLY A 101 1.98 -18.77 5.17
C GLY A 101 0.45 -18.65 5.17
N GLY A 102 -0.16 -18.29 4.02
CA GLY A 102 -1.61 -18.11 3.89
C GLY A 102 -2.14 -16.75 4.36
N VAL A 103 -1.29 -15.89 4.94
CA VAL A 103 -1.70 -14.56 5.44
C VAL A 103 -1.27 -13.47 4.47
N LEU A 104 -2.25 -12.72 3.94
CA LEU A 104 -2.05 -11.47 3.22
C LEU A 104 -2.14 -10.30 4.21
N THR A 105 -1.10 -9.49 4.28
CA THR A 105 -1.07 -8.26 5.08
C THR A 105 -0.99 -7.06 4.15
N ILE A 106 -1.91 -6.12 4.28
CA ILE A 106 -1.84 -4.78 3.69
C ILE A 106 -1.64 -3.80 4.84
N LYS A 107 -0.58 -3.00 4.76
CA LYS A 107 -0.25 -1.99 5.77
C LYS A 107 -0.02 -0.65 5.12
N ALA A 108 -0.67 0.37 5.63
CA ALA A 108 -0.47 1.78 5.32
C ALA A 108 -0.99 2.62 6.51
N ALA A 109 -0.75 3.92 6.50
CA ALA A 109 -1.38 4.84 7.46
C ALA A 109 -2.91 4.87 7.29
N GLU A 110 -3.36 4.79 6.03
CA GLU A 110 -4.77 4.71 5.66
C GLU A 110 -4.92 3.76 4.46
N VAL A 111 -6.00 2.99 4.43
CA VAL A 111 -6.41 2.16 3.29
C VAL A 111 -7.80 2.57 2.86
N VAL A 112 -7.94 3.01 1.61
CA VAL A 112 -9.22 3.40 1.02
C VAL A 112 -9.63 2.37 -0.02
N GLU A 113 -10.78 1.74 0.19
CA GLU A 113 -11.42 0.86 -0.79
C GLU A 113 -12.53 1.63 -1.51
N ALA A 114 -12.30 1.96 -2.78
CA ALA A 114 -13.23 2.73 -3.60
C ALA A 114 -14.08 1.79 -4.47
N GLY A 115 -15.03 1.10 -3.85
CA GLY A 115 -15.90 0.15 -4.54
C GLY A 115 -16.67 -0.72 -3.55
N ASN A 116 -17.32 -1.76 -4.08
CA ASN A 116 -17.99 -2.73 -3.25
C ASN A 116 -16.98 -3.72 -2.67
N VAL A 117 -17.13 -4.04 -1.40
CA VAL A 117 -16.34 -5.06 -0.71
C VAL A 117 -17.25 -6.21 -0.29
N GLU A 118 -16.90 -7.42 -0.67
CA GLU A 118 -17.54 -8.65 -0.22
C GLU A 118 -16.59 -9.43 0.69
N VAL A 119 -17.05 -9.76 1.88
CA VAL A 119 -16.31 -10.61 2.82
C VAL A 119 -17.08 -11.90 3.01
N THR A 120 -16.54 -13.01 2.48
CA THR A 120 -17.20 -14.34 2.54
C THR A 120 -16.93 -15.10 3.84
N GLY A 121 -16.00 -14.62 4.64
CA GLY A 121 -15.67 -15.15 5.97
C GLY A 121 -15.97 -14.14 7.08
N ASP A 122 -15.32 -14.30 8.21
CA ASP A 122 -15.49 -13.41 9.35
C ASP A 122 -14.78 -12.07 9.12
N LEU A 123 -15.40 -10.99 9.58
CA LEU A 123 -14.80 -9.65 9.65
C LEU A 123 -14.58 -9.25 11.11
N ALA A 124 -13.34 -9.05 11.50
CA ALA A 124 -12.97 -8.53 12.82
C ALA A 124 -12.50 -7.07 12.73
N VAL A 125 -13.26 -6.16 13.34
CA VAL A 125 -12.89 -4.74 13.46
C VAL A 125 -12.39 -4.48 14.88
N LYS A 126 -11.10 -4.13 15.03
CA LYS A 126 -10.48 -3.84 16.34
C LYS A 126 -10.61 -2.39 16.80
N GLY A 127 -11.15 -1.54 15.95
CA GLY A 127 -11.41 -0.13 16.23
C GLY A 127 -12.89 0.19 16.11
N ASN A 128 -13.20 1.44 15.85
CA ASN A 128 -14.56 1.89 15.62
C ASN A 128 -15.03 1.51 14.20
N LEU A 129 -16.31 1.17 14.08
CA LEU A 129 -17.00 1.02 12.81
C LEU A 129 -18.01 2.17 12.65
N THR A 130 -17.88 2.95 11.59
CA THR A 130 -18.87 3.98 11.22
C THR A 130 -19.55 3.59 9.93
N VAL A 131 -20.88 3.52 9.95
CA VAL A 131 -21.70 3.21 8.79
C VAL A 131 -22.65 4.37 8.54
N THR A 132 -22.59 4.98 7.36
CA THR A 132 -23.48 6.08 6.96
C THR A 132 -24.82 5.60 6.37
N GLY A 133 -24.87 4.33 5.98
CA GLY A 133 -26.05 3.66 5.44
C GLY A 133 -26.73 2.75 6.45
N THR A 134 -27.44 1.75 5.92
CA THR A 134 -28.17 0.77 6.70
C THR A 134 -27.27 -0.43 7.04
N ILE A 135 -27.40 -0.95 8.25
CA ILE A 135 -26.84 -2.25 8.63
C ILE A 135 -28.00 -3.26 8.66
N THR A 136 -27.88 -4.33 7.85
CA THR A 136 -28.79 -5.46 7.89
C THR A 136 -28.05 -6.64 8.50
N ALA A 137 -28.55 -7.17 9.60
CA ALA A 137 -27.97 -8.30 10.30
C ALA A 137 -29.06 -9.27 10.75
N GLN A 138 -28.74 -10.57 10.79
CA GLN A 138 -29.64 -11.59 11.35
C GLN A 138 -29.78 -11.43 12.87
N SER A 139 -28.68 -11.07 13.53
CA SER A 139 -28.68 -10.79 14.99
C SER A 139 -27.58 -9.78 15.32
N VAL A 140 -27.77 -9.05 16.41
CA VAL A 140 -26.76 -8.15 16.97
C VAL A 140 -26.61 -8.45 18.44
N THR A 141 -25.40 -8.75 18.91
CA THR A 141 -25.08 -8.93 20.33
C THR A 141 -24.15 -7.78 20.74
N ALA A 142 -24.59 -7.02 21.74
CA ALA A 142 -23.78 -5.94 22.31
C ALA A 142 -23.40 -6.29 23.76
N SER A 143 -22.14 -6.07 24.14
CA SER A 143 -21.68 -6.21 25.53
C SER A 143 -22.02 -5.01 26.40
N GLY A 144 -22.44 -3.91 25.79
CA GLY A 144 -22.90 -2.68 26.43
C GLY A 144 -24.27 -2.27 25.91
N ASP A 145 -24.62 -1.01 26.11
CA ASP A 145 -25.89 -0.48 25.64
C ASP A 145 -25.91 -0.23 24.14
N VAL A 146 -27.08 -0.36 23.53
CA VAL A 146 -27.37 0.12 22.17
C VAL A 146 -28.30 1.32 22.29
N VAL A 147 -27.87 2.45 21.79
CA VAL A 147 -28.61 3.71 21.80
C VAL A 147 -29.13 4.03 20.41
N ALA A 148 -30.43 4.18 20.26
CA ALA A 148 -31.08 4.56 19.02
C ALA A 148 -32.00 5.77 19.24
N GLY A 149 -31.77 6.88 18.49
CA GLY A 149 -32.55 8.12 18.64
C GLY A 149 -32.52 8.70 20.06
N GLY A 150 -31.41 8.53 20.79
CA GLY A 150 -31.29 8.96 22.20
C GLY A 150 -31.96 8.05 23.21
N LYS A 151 -32.51 6.90 22.80
CA LYS A 151 -33.13 5.91 23.70
C LYS A 151 -32.16 4.74 23.90
N SER A 152 -31.93 4.39 25.16
CA SER A 152 -31.15 3.22 25.60
C SER A 152 -31.99 1.97 25.46
N LEU A 153 -31.43 0.89 24.90
CA LEU A 153 -32.14 -0.41 24.84
C LEU A 153 -32.27 -1.05 26.22
N ILE A 154 -31.27 -0.87 27.08
CA ILE A 154 -31.26 -1.49 28.42
C ILE A 154 -31.87 -0.59 29.51
N GLY A 155 -31.97 0.70 29.28
CA GLY A 155 -32.41 1.68 30.29
C GLY A 155 -33.72 2.42 29.98
N HIS A 156 -34.37 2.16 28.81
CA HIS A 156 -35.60 2.88 28.47
C HIS A 156 -36.79 2.37 29.28
N THR A 157 -37.72 3.26 29.53
CA THR A 157 -38.99 2.94 30.22
C THR A 157 -40.15 3.38 29.32
N HIS A 158 -41.33 2.82 29.57
CA HIS A 158 -42.56 3.20 28.90
C HIS A 158 -43.51 3.85 29.90
N THR A 159 -44.48 4.59 29.41
CA THR A 159 -45.58 5.09 30.21
C THR A 159 -46.80 4.24 29.87
N ASP A 160 -47.48 3.70 30.90
CA ASP A 160 -48.69 2.94 30.71
C ASP A 160 -49.87 3.85 30.36
N SER A 161 -51.04 3.27 30.07
CA SER A 161 -52.28 3.99 29.73
C SER A 161 -52.85 4.83 30.85
N MET A 162 -52.41 4.65 32.08
CA MET A 162 -52.81 5.39 33.29
C MET A 162 -51.78 6.43 33.74
N GLY A 163 -50.69 6.61 32.96
CA GLY A 163 -49.62 7.55 33.24
C GLY A 163 -48.54 7.02 34.19
N GLY A 164 -48.59 5.76 34.56
CA GLY A 164 -47.56 5.08 35.36
C GLY A 164 -46.33 4.74 34.53
N GLY A 165 -45.13 4.89 35.09
CA GLY A 165 -43.88 4.45 34.44
C GLY A 165 -43.68 2.95 34.60
N THR A 166 -43.18 2.27 33.52
CA THR A 166 -42.76 0.87 33.58
C THR A 166 -41.31 0.75 34.08
N SER A 167 -40.93 -0.46 34.49
CA SER A 167 -39.52 -0.78 34.72
C SER A 167 -38.74 -0.79 33.36
N ALA A 168 -37.41 -0.72 33.43
CA ALA A 168 -36.56 -1.02 32.29
C ALA A 168 -36.77 -2.45 31.79
N PRO A 169 -36.47 -2.77 30.52
CA PRO A 169 -36.48 -4.14 30.00
C PRO A 169 -35.57 -5.06 30.86
N GLN A 170 -35.98 -6.29 31.06
CA GLN A 170 -35.20 -7.32 31.78
C GLN A 170 -34.59 -8.31 30.81
#